data_318bccdea4021518c55cae1ca4e33d87
#
_entry.id   318bccdea4021518c55cae1ca4e33d87
#
_cell.length_a   1.000
_cell.length_b   1.000
_cell.length_c   1.000
_cell.angle_alpha   90.00
_cell.angle_beta   90.00
_cell.angle_gamma   90.00
#
_symmetry.space_group_name_H-M   'P 1'
#
loop_
_entity.id
_entity.type
_entity.pdbx_description
1 polymer ?
#
loop_
_entity_poly.entity_id
_entity_poly.type
_entity_poly.pdbx_seq_one_letter_code
_entity_poly.pdbx_strand_id
1 'polypeptide(L)'
;AEALKYSGGFAEPKDIKDLLKKDEAQLFLVFGSDEEELNQVFALFVTRIAALPSYSQLESIICTGRKRHLWEDKIVNTVTKFAKLNGCKKLSFWVRPGWSKVSKKWGWKAKHIQMEKDL
;
A
#
# COMPACT_ATOMS: atom_id res chain seq x y z
N ALA A 1 -9.08 10.84 -3.05
CA ALA A 1 -9.07 11.54 -1.77
C ALA A 1 -9.56 10.71 -0.59
N GLU A 2 -10.41 9.70 -0.82
CA GLU A 2 -10.87 8.84 0.29
C GLU A 2 -9.71 8.13 0.99
N ALA A 3 -8.74 7.65 0.25
CA ALA A 3 -7.57 6.99 0.82
C ALA A 3 -6.79 7.90 1.77
N LEU A 4 -6.72 9.18 1.48
CA LEU A 4 -5.97 10.12 2.28
C LEU A 4 -6.64 10.47 3.61
N LYS A 5 -7.95 10.22 3.75
CA LYS A 5 -8.63 10.37 5.04
C LYS A 5 -8.03 9.46 6.11
N TYR A 6 -7.54 8.30 5.70
CA TYR A 6 -7.00 7.28 6.60
C TYR A 6 -5.49 7.33 6.75
N SER A 7 -4.84 8.28 6.08
CA SER A 7 -3.39 8.45 6.17
C SER A 7 -2.95 9.28 7.39
N GLY A 8 -3.89 9.76 8.20
CA GLY A 8 -3.58 10.61 9.34
C GLY A 8 -3.07 11.99 8.95
N GLY A 9 -3.45 12.48 7.78
CA GLY A 9 -2.97 13.76 7.29
C GLY A 9 -1.55 13.72 6.75
N PHE A 10 -1.03 12.53 6.46
CA PHE A 10 0.33 12.33 5.99
C PHE A 10 0.64 13.13 4.72
N ALA A 11 -0.29 13.18 3.78
CA ALA A 11 -0.10 13.87 2.50
C ALA A 11 -1.43 14.32 1.91
N GLU A 12 -1.36 15.34 1.06
CA GLU A 12 -2.48 15.77 0.24
C GLU A 12 -2.34 15.19 -1.17
N PRO A 13 -3.41 15.17 -1.99
CA PRO A 13 -3.35 14.65 -3.36
C PRO A 13 -2.22 15.23 -4.20
N LYS A 14 -1.94 16.52 -4.07
CA LYS A 14 -0.85 17.18 -4.81
C LYS A 14 0.52 16.62 -4.44
N ASP A 15 0.73 16.26 -3.17
CA ASP A 15 1.99 15.71 -2.70
C ASP A 15 2.26 14.36 -3.32
N ILE A 16 1.22 13.53 -3.43
CA ILE A 16 1.32 12.22 -4.08
C ILE A 16 1.61 12.37 -5.57
N LYS A 17 0.96 13.32 -6.24
CA LYS A 17 1.25 13.58 -7.66
C LYS A 17 2.71 13.98 -7.86
N ASP A 18 3.24 14.82 -6.99
CA ASP A 18 4.63 15.26 -7.08
C ASP A 18 5.61 14.10 -6.90
N LEU A 19 5.36 13.23 -5.92
CA LEU A 19 6.18 12.02 -5.72
C LEU A 19 6.16 11.11 -6.94
N LEU A 20 5.00 10.90 -7.55
CA LEU A 20 4.86 10.07 -8.74
C LEU A 20 5.58 10.68 -9.94
N LYS A 21 5.50 11.99 -10.14
CA LYS A 21 6.19 12.69 -11.23
C LYS A 21 7.70 12.60 -11.11
N LYS A 22 8.22 12.56 -9.89
CA LYS A 22 9.66 12.49 -9.61
C LYS A 22 10.19 11.05 -9.53
N ASP A 23 9.35 10.07 -9.81
CA ASP A 23 9.65 8.65 -9.64
C ASP A 23 10.07 8.26 -8.21
N GLU A 24 9.62 9.04 -7.23
CA GLU A 24 9.88 8.77 -5.81
C GLU A 24 8.80 7.87 -5.17
N ALA A 25 7.75 7.57 -5.92
CA ALA A 25 6.69 6.66 -5.50
C ALA A 25 6.17 5.86 -6.69
N GLN A 26 5.50 4.76 -6.41
CA GLN A 26 4.89 3.91 -7.43
C GLN A 26 3.38 3.83 -7.17
N LEU A 27 2.62 3.76 -8.27
CA LEU A 27 1.18 3.61 -8.23
C LEU A 27 0.80 2.22 -8.74
N PHE A 28 0.10 1.47 -7.93
CA PHE A 28 -0.48 0.18 -8.32
C PHE A 28 -1.99 0.32 -8.34
N LEU A 29 -2.59 0.00 -9.47
CA LEU A 29 -4.05 -0.02 -9.64
C LEU A 29 -4.51 -1.45 -9.84
N VAL A 30 -5.60 -1.80 -9.20
CA VAL A 30 -6.26 -3.09 -9.41
C VAL A 30 -7.51 -2.85 -10.24
N PHE A 31 -7.47 -3.31 -11.50
CA PHE A 31 -8.62 -3.27 -12.40
C PHE A 31 -9.31 -4.63 -12.39
N GLY A 32 -10.60 -4.61 -12.56
CA GLY A 32 -11.32 -5.86 -12.68
C GLY A 32 -12.77 -5.68 -13.04
N SER A 33 -13.44 -6.81 -13.14
CA SER A 33 -14.86 -6.92 -13.38
C SER A 33 -15.43 -8.04 -12.54
N ASP A 34 -16.67 -7.88 -12.10
CA ASP A 34 -17.44 -8.94 -11.49
C ASP A 34 -18.89 -8.87 -12.00
N GLU A 35 -19.81 -9.58 -11.36
CA GLU A 35 -21.20 -9.60 -11.78
C GLU A 35 -21.90 -8.26 -11.64
N GLU A 36 -21.44 -7.41 -10.73
CA GLU A 36 -22.04 -6.11 -10.44
C GLU A 36 -21.36 -4.96 -11.17
N GLU A 37 -20.04 -5.02 -11.34
CA GLU A 37 -19.24 -3.92 -11.86
C GLU A 37 -18.29 -4.40 -12.94
N LEU A 38 -18.28 -3.70 -14.07
CA LEU A 38 -17.42 -4.02 -15.21
C LEU A 38 -16.35 -2.94 -15.40
N ASN A 39 -15.12 -3.38 -15.67
CA ASN A 39 -14.00 -2.49 -16.03
C ASN A 39 -13.78 -1.36 -15.01
N GLN A 40 -13.77 -1.70 -13.74
CA GLN A 40 -13.62 -0.73 -12.66
C GLN A 40 -12.26 -0.85 -11.97
N VAL A 41 -11.87 0.24 -11.33
CA VAL A 41 -10.73 0.23 -10.41
C VAL A 41 -11.24 -0.19 -9.04
N PHE A 42 -10.81 -1.36 -8.57
CA PHE A 42 -11.22 -1.89 -7.27
C PHE A 42 -10.28 -1.48 -6.13
N ALA A 43 -9.03 -1.19 -6.43
CA ALA A 43 -8.08 -0.82 -5.41
C ALA A 43 -6.96 0.07 -5.97
N LEU A 44 -6.35 0.81 -5.05
CA LEU A 44 -5.24 1.70 -5.35
C LEU A 44 -4.23 1.60 -4.20
N PHE A 45 -2.96 1.44 -4.58
CA PHE A 45 -1.85 1.42 -3.64
C PHE A 45 -0.78 2.39 -4.11
N VAL A 46 -0.27 3.20 -3.20
CA VAL A 46 0.90 4.03 -3.46
C VAL A 46 2.03 3.54 -2.56
N THR A 47 3.14 3.21 -3.18
CA THR A 47 4.31 2.66 -2.48
C THR A 47 5.52 3.54 -2.69
N ARG A 48 6.51 3.38 -1.83
CA ARG A 48 7.84 3.97 -2.00
C ARG A 48 8.90 3.02 -1.47
N ILE A 49 10.10 3.14 -2.02
CA ILE A 49 11.24 2.36 -1.54
C ILE A 49 11.97 3.20 -0.49
N ALA A 50 12.10 2.65 0.71
CA ALA A 50 12.82 3.30 1.80
C ALA A 50 14.13 2.57 2.05
N ALA A 51 15.25 3.28 1.95
CA ALA A 51 16.57 2.76 2.27
C ALA A 51 16.84 3.00 3.75
N LEU A 52 16.92 1.92 4.53
CA LEU A 52 17.25 1.95 5.94
C LEU A 52 18.71 1.53 6.12
N PRO A 53 19.34 1.77 7.28
CA PRO A 53 20.76 1.44 7.45
C PRO A 53 21.11 -0.02 7.14
N SER A 54 20.26 -0.96 7.48
CA SER A 54 20.55 -2.39 7.31
C SER A 54 19.88 -3.06 6.12
N TYR A 55 18.87 -2.42 5.51
CA TYR A 55 18.14 -2.98 4.38
C TYR A 55 17.25 -1.93 3.73
N SER A 56 16.74 -2.24 2.56
CA SER A 56 15.68 -1.44 1.93
C SER A 56 14.34 -2.15 2.07
N GLN A 57 13.28 -1.38 2.18
CA GLN A 57 11.92 -1.92 2.24
C GLN A 57 10.99 -1.17 1.30
N LEU A 58 9.98 -1.87 0.81
CA LEU A 58 8.89 -1.26 0.05
C LEU A 58 7.78 -0.92 1.03
N GLU A 59 7.45 0.35 1.12
CA GLU A 59 6.40 0.85 2.01
C GLU A 59 5.15 1.18 1.21
N SER A 60 3.99 0.71 1.66
CA SER A 60 2.72 1.19 1.14
C SER A 60 2.23 2.30 2.04
N ILE A 61 2.21 3.51 1.52
CA ILE A 61 1.80 4.70 2.27
C ILE A 61 0.33 5.00 2.10
N ILE A 62 -0.28 4.50 1.03
CA ILE A 62 -1.71 4.61 0.79
C ILE A 62 -2.20 3.26 0.28
N CYS A 63 -3.28 2.78 0.89
CA CYS A 63 -3.91 1.53 0.52
C CYS A 63 -5.42 1.70 0.68
N THR A 64 -6.15 1.63 -0.41
CA THR A 64 -7.61 1.67 -0.39
C THR A 64 -8.16 0.73 -1.44
N GLY A 65 -9.30 0.14 -1.14
CA GLY A 65 -9.93 -0.75 -2.10
C GLY A 65 -11.22 -1.34 -1.59
N ARG A 66 -11.94 -1.96 -2.50
CA ARG A 66 -13.19 -2.67 -2.24
C ARG A 66 -13.12 -4.03 -2.91
N LYS A 67 -13.99 -4.94 -2.50
CA LYS A 67 -14.04 -6.31 -3.03
C LYS A 67 -12.70 -7.02 -2.95
N ARG A 68 -12.03 -6.86 -1.82
CA ARG A 68 -10.68 -7.37 -1.55
C ARG A 68 -10.50 -8.83 -1.93
N HIS A 69 -11.49 -9.67 -1.68
CA HIS A 69 -11.42 -11.11 -1.93
C HIS A 69 -11.14 -11.46 -3.40
N LEU A 70 -11.43 -10.54 -4.34
CA LEU A 70 -11.21 -10.77 -5.77
C LEU A 70 -9.76 -10.56 -6.19
N TRP A 71 -8.98 -9.77 -5.44
CA TRP A 71 -7.66 -9.34 -5.92
C TRP A 71 -6.54 -9.42 -4.90
N GLU A 72 -6.82 -9.73 -3.64
CA GLU A 72 -5.82 -9.64 -2.57
C GLU A 72 -4.56 -10.49 -2.83
N ASP A 73 -4.71 -11.72 -3.31
CA ASP A 73 -3.54 -12.57 -3.59
C ASP A 73 -2.70 -12.04 -4.74
N LYS A 74 -3.35 -11.51 -5.77
CA LYS A 74 -2.66 -10.97 -6.95
C LYS A 74 -1.82 -9.74 -6.60
N ILE A 75 -2.36 -8.83 -5.80
CA ILE A 75 -1.62 -7.62 -5.45
C ILE A 75 -0.44 -7.94 -4.54
N VAL A 76 -0.61 -8.84 -3.60
CA VAL A 76 0.50 -9.27 -2.73
C VAL A 76 1.63 -9.86 -3.58
N ASN A 77 1.30 -10.72 -4.54
CA ASN A 77 2.31 -11.29 -5.45
C ASN A 77 2.99 -10.23 -6.31
N THR A 78 2.23 -9.29 -6.84
CA THR A 78 2.76 -8.24 -7.71
C THR A 78 3.72 -7.32 -6.94
N VAL A 79 3.33 -6.83 -5.78
CA VAL A 79 4.19 -5.95 -4.99
C VAL A 79 5.41 -6.69 -4.44
N THR A 80 5.26 -7.97 -4.13
CA THR A 80 6.39 -8.79 -3.68
C THR A 80 7.45 -8.92 -4.77
N LYS A 81 7.02 -9.20 -6.00
CA LYS A 81 7.94 -9.28 -7.14
C LYS A 81 8.64 -7.95 -7.39
N PHE A 82 7.91 -6.86 -7.36
CA PHE A 82 8.46 -5.53 -7.54
C PHE A 82 9.51 -5.23 -6.45
N ALA A 83 9.20 -5.51 -5.20
CA ALA A 83 10.11 -5.29 -4.09
C ALA A 83 11.41 -6.09 -4.26
N LYS A 84 11.31 -7.36 -4.61
CA LYS A 84 12.48 -8.23 -4.84
C LYS A 84 13.34 -7.73 -5.99
N LEU A 85 12.72 -7.33 -7.09
CA LEU A 85 13.45 -6.79 -8.25
C LEU A 85 14.20 -5.50 -7.91
N ASN A 86 13.75 -4.75 -6.93
CA ASN A 86 14.36 -3.51 -6.50
C ASN A 86 15.24 -3.66 -5.25
N GLY A 87 15.61 -4.88 -4.90
CA GLY A 87 16.53 -5.14 -3.80
C GLY A 87 15.95 -4.94 -2.40
N CYS A 88 14.65 -4.89 -2.27
CA CYS A 88 14.00 -4.74 -0.96
C CYS A 88 13.95 -6.07 -0.24
N LYS A 89 14.23 -6.07 1.07
CA LYS A 89 14.17 -7.26 1.91
C LYS A 89 12.85 -7.39 2.65
N LYS A 90 12.09 -6.31 2.76
CA LYS A 90 10.83 -6.30 3.50
C LYS A 90 9.77 -5.49 2.78
N LEU A 91 8.52 -5.84 3.06
CA LEU A 91 7.34 -5.05 2.73
C LEU A 91 6.81 -4.45 4.02
N SER A 92 6.42 -3.19 3.99
CA SER A 92 5.86 -2.49 5.15
C SER A 92 4.60 -1.75 4.72
N PHE A 93 3.49 -2.06 5.34
CA PHE A 93 2.21 -1.44 4.99
C PHE A 93 1.61 -0.74 6.20
N TRP A 94 1.18 0.49 5.99
CA TRP A 94 0.36 1.21 6.93
C TRP A 94 -1.10 0.91 6.61
N VAL A 95 -1.74 0.14 7.46
CA VAL A 95 -3.10 -0.32 7.22
C VAL A 95 -3.97 -0.07 8.43
N ARG A 96 -5.28 -0.05 8.20
CA ARG A 96 -6.23 0.02 9.31
C ARG A 96 -6.17 -1.27 10.14
N PRO A 97 -6.47 -1.20 11.44
CA PRO A 97 -6.33 -2.37 12.34
C PRO A 97 -7.00 -3.65 11.85
N GLY A 98 -8.12 -3.56 11.13
CA GLY A 98 -8.81 -4.73 10.58
C GLY A 98 -7.96 -5.58 9.63
N TRP A 99 -6.98 -4.99 8.98
CA TRP A 99 -6.08 -5.71 8.07
C TRP A 99 -5.13 -6.64 8.81
N SER A 100 -4.82 -6.37 10.07
CA SER A 100 -3.87 -7.19 10.82
C SER A 100 -4.32 -8.64 11.00
N LYS A 101 -5.63 -8.87 11.04
CA LYS A 101 -6.20 -10.21 11.18
C LYS A 101 -6.10 -11.01 9.88
N VAL A 102 -6.43 -10.38 8.75
CA VAL A 102 -6.45 -11.07 7.45
C VAL A 102 -5.07 -11.27 6.87
N SER A 103 -4.14 -10.39 7.16
CA SER A 103 -2.80 -10.46 6.60
C SER A 103 -1.92 -11.54 7.21
N LYS A 104 -2.28 -12.06 8.37
CA LYS A 104 -1.53 -13.15 9.02
C LYS A 104 -1.34 -14.37 8.14
N LYS A 105 -2.33 -14.70 7.32
CA LYS A 105 -2.27 -15.86 6.41
C LYS A 105 -1.16 -15.75 5.37
N TRP A 106 -0.64 -14.54 5.11
CA TRP A 106 0.47 -14.31 4.19
C TRP A 106 1.81 -14.08 4.89
N GLY A 107 1.88 -14.34 6.19
CA GLY A 107 3.11 -14.15 6.95
C GLY A 107 3.38 -12.74 7.42
N TRP A 108 2.41 -11.85 7.34
CA TRP A 108 2.55 -10.50 7.85
C TRP A 108 2.46 -10.46 9.37
N LYS A 109 3.20 -9.54 9.95
CA LYS A 109 3.23 -9.33 11.40
C LYS A 109 3.02 -7.86 11.71
N ALA A 110 2.17 -7.56 12.70
CA ALA A 110 2.05 -6.21 13.23
C ALA A 110 3.19 -5.99 14.21
N LYS A 111 4.21 -5.22 13.82
CA LYS A 111 5.43 -5.06 14.64
C LYS A 111 5.44 -3.81 15.50
N HIS A 112 4.85 -2.73 15.01
CA HIS A 112 4.93 -1.44 15.65
C HIS A 112 3.57 -0.78 15.69
N ILE A 113 3.37 0.05 16.73
CA ILE A 113 2.25 0.97 16.81
C ILE A 113 2.84 2.37 16.67
N GLN A 114 2.35 3.14 15.72
CA GLN A 114 2.75 4.54 15.57
C GLN A 114 1.90 5.38 16.50
N MET A 115 2.57 6.14 17.37
CA MET A 115 1.91 7.05 18.31
C MET A 115 2.13 8.47 17.82
N GLU A 116 1.07 9.27 17.79
CA GLU A 116 1.15 10.67 17.36
C GLU A 116 0.46 11.56 18.39
N LYS A 117 0.97 12.77 18.51
CA LYS A 117 0.37 13.81 19.34
C LYS A 117 0.54 15.14 18.62
N ASP A 118 -0.55 15.85 18.42
CA ASP A 118 -0.49 17.19 17.86
C ASP A 118 0.11 18.16 18.90
N LEU A 119 0.93 19.07 18.42
CA LEU A 119 1.64 20.02 19.27
C LEU A 119 1.02 21.41 19.18
#